data_607d96eb419a4dd8d40a9033ae7f16fa
#
_entry.id   607d96eb419a4dd8d40a9033ae7f16fa
#
_cell.length_a   1.000
_cell.length_b   1.000
_cell.length_c   1.000
_cell.angle_alpha   90.00
_cell.angle_beta   90.00
_cell.angle_gamma   90.00
#
_symmetry.space_group_name_H-M   'P 1'
#
loop_
_entity.id
_entity.type
_entity.pdbx_description
1 polymer ?
#
loop_
_entity_poly.entity_id
_entity_poly.type
_entity_poly.pdbx_seq_one_letter_code
_entity_poly.pdbx_strand_id
1 'polypeptide(L)'
;NQYVAWGCAKSGTLTVSGEGDDKKIEGDFMTDYGYSIKFTYEGKLTVAGIPLTDFTEDKTLDLEGATAQFECIGDYENMGDVRNWYITLLPAEGKDDGFISYICTKAETFFDGIATDTYTASPSRTPWKGEYIKGGVNAEGQLKGTWALTNFNAEGQPQVNAPAYGGDLNITQHEDGETYTIEFKLNDGAGHNFTGNWTGKPELINTCGDEDPATGIKNISDDADNEISGVYDLNGRRVSTNAKGLKIVRYKNGNVKKQLVK
;
A
#
# COMPACT_ATOMS: atom_id res chain seq x y z
N ASN A 1 2.14 32.96 -18.11
CA ASN A 1 1.67 32.46 -16.80
C ASN A 1 0.20 32.12 -16.94
N GLN A 2 -0.13 30.82 -17.08
CA GLN A 2 -1.51 30.36 -16.97
C GLN A 2 -1.80 30.11 -15.47
N TYR A 3 -2.71 30.92 -14.94
CA TYR A 3 -3.27 30.62 -13.63
C TYR A 3 -4.29 29.50 -13.83
N VAL A 4 -4.02 28.34 -13.25
CA VAL A 4 -5.01 27.26 -13.16
C VAL A 4 -5.74 27.49 -11.84
N ALA A 5 -7.00 27.90 -11.94
CA ALA A 5 -7.87 27.95 -10.76
C ALA A 5 -8.44 26.55 -10.53
N TRP A 6 -8.34 26.06 -9.31
CA TRP A 6 -8.90 24.79 -8.87
C TRP A 6 -10.14 25.05 -8.04
N GLY A 7 -11.18 24.27 -8.26
CA GLY A 7 -12.39 24.26 -7.45
C GLY A 7 -12.99 22.86 -7.48
N CYS A 8 -13.37 22.36 -6.31
CA CYS A 8 -14.08 21.07 -6.22
C CYS A 8 -15.56 21.28 -6.52
N ALA A 9 -16.13 20.41 -7.36
CA ALA A 9 -17.57 20.38 -7.56
C ALA A 9 -18.25 19.83 -6.29
N LYS A 10 -19.09 20.66 -5.64
CA LYS A 10 -19.85 20.29 -4.46
C LYS A 10 -21.17 19.60 -4.81
N SER A 11 -21.79 20.02 -5.89
CA SER A 11 -23.04 19.47 -6.41
C SER A 11 -23.19 19.84 -7.89
N GLY A 12 -24.03 19.11 -8.62
CA GLY A 12 -24.31 19.40 -10.00
C GLY A 12 -24.68 18.16 -10.80
N THR A 13 -24.80 18.34 -12.11
CA THR A 13 -25.10 17.29 -13.06
C THR A 13 -24.09 17.27 -14.18
N LEU A 14 -23.71 16.07 -14.62
CA LEU A 14 -22.97 15.82 -15.84
C LEU A 14 -23.82 14.96 -16.73
N THR A 15 -24.15 15.46 -17.91
CA THR A 15 -24.89 14.69 -18.91
C THR A 15 -23.96 14.35 -20.06
N VAL A 16 -23.88 13.06 -20.39
CA VAL A 16 -23.12 12.55 -21.53
C VAL A 16 -24.09 11.93 -22.51
N SER A 17 -24.06 12.36 -23.78
CA SER A 17 -24.90 11.85 -24.85
C SER A 17 -24.07 11.67 -26.14
N GLY A 18 -24.65 11.05 -27.17
CA GLY A 18 -23.98 10.79 -28.45
C GLY A 18 -23.60 9.32 -28.64
N GLU A 19 -23.27 8.94 -29.87
CA GLU A 19 -22.93 7.57 -30.26
C GLU A 19 -21.43 7.45 -30.60
N GLY A 20 -20.88 6.26 -30.43
CA GLY A 20 -19.48 5.98 -30.72
C GLY A 20 -18.53 6.97 -30.03
N ASP A 21 -17.59 7.52 -30.81
CA ASP A 21 -16.62 8.52 -30.32
C ASP A 21 -17.17 9.94 -30.32
N ASP A 22 -18.26 10.22 -31.03
CA ASP A 22 -18.88 11.55 -31.07
C ASP A 22 -19.75 11.75 -29.83
N LYS A 23 -19.30 12.59 -28.92
CA LYS A 23 -19.94 12.84 -27.63
C LYS A 23 -20.31 14.30 -27.45
N LYS A 24 -21.46 14.52 -26.81
CA LYS A 24 -21.84 15.80 -26.20
C LYS A 24 -21.82 15.65 -24.69
N ILE A 25 -21.07 16.52 -24.01
CA ILE A 25 -21.00 16.57 -22.55
C ILE A 25 -21.51 17.93 -22.11
N GLU A 26 -22.48 17.93 -21.22
CA GLU A 26 -23.03 19.12 -20.61
C GLU A 26 -22.85 19.05 -19.10
N GLY A 27 -22.18 20.04 -18.52
CA GLY A 27 -21.96 20.14 -17.08
C GLY A 27 -22.62 21.37 -16.49
N ASP A 28 -23.27 21.19 -15.35
CA ASP A 28 -23.80 22.29 -14.52
C ASP A 28 -23.45 21.96 -13.06
N PHE A 29 -22.45 22.65 -12.55
CA PHE A 29 -21.89 22.39 -11.23
C PHE A 29 -21.88 23.63 -10.36
N MET A 30 -22.03 23.41 -9.05
CA MET A 30 -21.75 24.39 -8.00
C MET A 30 -20.47 23.97 -7.28
N THR A 31 -19.53 24.89 -7.16
CA THR A 31 -18.28 24.64 -6.41
C THR A 31 -18.50 24.79 -4.92
N ASP A 32 -17.53 24.28 -4.12
CA ASP A 32 -17.46 24.49 -2.68
C ASP A 32 -17.35 25.97 -2.27
N TYR A 33 -16.86 26.84 -3.17
CA TYR A 33 -16.82 28.30 -2.99
C TYR A 33 -18.09 29.03 -3.47
N GLY A 34 -19.12 28.30 -3.92
CA GLY A 34 -20.39 28.85 -4.35
C GLY A 34 -20.41 29.42 -5.78
N TYR A 35 -19.41 29.12 -6.60
CA TYR A 35 -19.41 29.49 -8.01
C TYR A 35 -20.16 28.46 -8.85
N SER A 36 -20.97 28.93 -9.81
CA SER A 36 -21.60 28.09 -10.83
C SER A 36 -20.65 27.91 -12.01
N ILE A 37 -20.43 26.67 -12.42
CA ILE A 37 -19.66 26.32 -13.61
C ILE A 37 -20.60 25.60 -14.57
N LYS A 38 -20.81 26.16 -15.76
CA LYS A 38 -21.56 25.55 -16.86
C LYS A 38 -20.66 25.38 -18.06
N PHE A 39 -20.67 24.22 -18.66
CA PHE A 39 -19.93 24.00 -19.90
C PHE A 39 -20.66 23.01 -20.82
N THR A 40 -20.38 23.12 -22.09
CA THR A 40 -20.78 22.18 -23.11
C THR A 40 -19.55 21.82 -23.93
N TYR A 41 -19.34 20.53 -24.13
CA TYR A 41 -18.36 19.99 -25.05
C TYR A 41 -19.12 19.20 -26.12
N GLU A 42 -18.78 19.37 -27.40
CA GLU A 42 -19.29 18.58 -28.49
C GLU A 42 -18.14 18.22 -29.43
N GLY A 43 -17.91 16.91 -29.62
CA GLY A 43 -16.79 16.44 -30.45
C GLY A 43 -16.39 15.00 -30.14
N LYS A 44 -15.28 14.61 -30.77
CA LYS A 44 -14.71 13.28 -30.54
C LYS A 44 -14.01 13.21 -29.20
N LEU A 45 -14.40 12.24 -28.38
CA LEU A 45 -13.69 11.85 -27.17
C LEU A 45 -12.85 10.61 -27.44
N THR A 46 -11.56 10.77 -27.35
CA THR A 46 -10.68 9.62 -27.20
C THR A 46 -10.59 9.31 -25.72
N VAL A 47 -11.14 8.19 -25.29
CA VAL A 47 -10.93 7.70 -23.92
C VAL A 47 -9.49 7.27 -23.82
N ALA A 48 -8.65 8.11 -23.20
CA ALA A 48 -7.27 7.75 -22.94
C ALA A 48 -7.23 6.76 -21.79
N GLY A 49 -6.90 5.47 -22.13
CA GLY A 49 -6.28 4.55 -21.22
C GLY A 49 -7.07 4.14 -19.99
N ILE A 50 -8.27 3.53 -20.14
CA ILE A 50 -8.61 2.43 -19.25
C ILE A 50 -7.59 1.33 -19.59
N PRO A 51 -6.78 0.83 -18.66
CA PRO A 51 -5.94 -0.33 -18.94
C PRO A 51 -6.84 -1.43 -19.50
N LEU A 52 -6.45 -1.99 -20.65
CA LEU A 52 -7.25 -3.01 -21.28
C LEU A 52 -7.32 -4.20 -20.32
N THR A 53 -8.53 -4.59 -19.97
CA THR A 53 -8.76 -5.86 -19.31
C THR A 53 -8.74 -6.98 -20.36
N ASP A 54 -8.14 -8.10 -20.00
CA ASP A 54 -8.24 -9.33 -20.80
C ASP A 54 -9.44 -10.18 -20.38
N PHE A 55 -10.16 -9.79 -19.30
CA PHE A 55 -11.36 -10.50 -18.87
C PHE A 55 -12.53 -10.25 -19.82
N THR A 56 -13.21 -11.33 -20.14
CA THR A 56 -14.42 -11.33 -20.99
C THR A 56 -15.67 -11.73 -20.23
N GLU A 57 -15.53 -12.10 -18.96
CA GLU A 57 -16.60 -12.50 -18.03
C GLU A 57 -16.16 -12.27 -16.59
N ASP A 58 -17.09 -12.34 -15.65
CA ASP A 58 -16.80 -12.31 -14.21
C ASP A 58 -15.93 -13.50 -13.82
N LYS A 59 -14.96 -13.29 -12.93
CA LYS A 59 -14.02 -14.32 -12.50
C LYS A 59 -13.87 -14.40 -10.99
N THR A 60 -13.81 -15.62 -10.46
CA THR A 60 -13.34 -15.89 -9.09
C THR A 60 -11.93 -16.45 -9.15
N LEU A 61 -10.97 -15.77 -8.51
CA LEU A 61 -9.59 -16.21 -8.47
C LEU A 61 -9.42 -17.31 -7.42
N ASP A 62 -8.75 -18.40 -7.79
CA ASP A 62 -8.34 -19.46 -6.87
C ASP A 62 -6.97 -19.13 -6.25
N LEU A 63 -7.01 -18.45 -5.10
CA LEU A 63 -5.82 -18.02 -4.36
C LEU A 63 -5.46 -18.93 -3.19
N GLU A 64 -6.12 -20.10 -3.04
CA GLU A 64 -5.81 -21.03 -1.96
C GLU A 64 -4.37 -21.52 -2.05
N GLY A 65 -3.59 -21.35 -0.96
CA GLY A 65 -2.19 -21.73 -0.90
C GLY A 65 -1.23 -20.80 -1.66
N ALA A 66 -1.72 -19.68 -2.21
CA ALA A 66 -0.85 -18.70 -2.87
C ALA A 66 0.25 -18.21 -1.93
N THR A 67 1.47 -18.05 -2.47
CA THR A 67 2.58 -17.43 -1.76
C THR A 67 2.36 -15.92 -1.69
N ALA A 68 2.43 -15.36 -0.48
CA ALA A 68 2.17 -13.94 -0.24
C ALA A 68 3.44 -13.20 0.18
N GLN A 69 3.68 -12.03 -0.43
CA GLN A 69 4.70 -11.08 -0.02
C GLN A 69 4.04 -9.71 0.18
N PHE A 70 4.29 -9.08 1.34
CA PHE A 70 3.85 -7.74 1.66
C PHE A 70 5.07 -6.86 1.88
N GLU A 71 5.33 -5.96 0.96
CA GLU A 71 6.47 -5.06 0.96
C GLU A 71 6.05 -3.66 1.42
N CYS A 72 6.56 -3.23 2.57
CA CYS A 72 6.39 -1.87 3.05
C CYS A 72 7.39 -0.94 2.37
N ILE A 73 6.88 0.07 1.67
CA ILE A 73 7.69 1.05 0.96
C ILE A 73 7.71 2.44 1.64
N GLY A 74 7.08 2.56 2.81
CA GLY A 74 7.13 3.75 3.65
C GLY A 74 5.98 4.73 3.44
N ASP A 75 6.14 5.92 4.00
CA ASP A 75 5.19 7.04 3.88
C ASP A 75 5.64 7.97 2.75
N TYR A 76 5.18 7.68 1.54
CA TYR A 76 5.58 8.42 0.33
C TYR A 76 5.19 9.89 0.34
N GLU A 77 4.06 10.22 0.99
CA GLU A 77 3.49 11.57 0.97
C GLU A 77 3.72 12.34 2.27
N ASN A 78 4.51 11.79 3.19
CA ASN A 78 4.81 12.36 4.50
C ASN A 78 3.55 12.69 5.32
N MET A 79 2.57 11.82 5.30
CA MET A 79 1.33 11.95 6.06
C MET A 79 1.51 11.67 7.56
N GLY A 80 2.57 10.93 7.93
CA GLY A 80 3.03 10.70 9.30
C GLY A 80 2.44 9.47 9.99
N ASP A 81 1.20 9.11 9.68
CA ASP A 81 0.47 8.00 10.31
C ASP A 81 0.02 6.93 9.31
N VAL A 82 0.77 6.77 8.23
CA VAL A 82 0.50 5.81 7.16
C VAL A 82 1.75 5.06 6.72
N ARG A 83 1.52 3.89 6.12
CA ARG A 83 2.51 3.15 5.33
C ARG A 83 1.88 2.67 4.04
N ASN A 84 2.66 2.76 2.98
CA ASN A 84 2.30 2.23 1.68
C ASN A 84 2.88 0.82 1.53
N TRP A 85 2.09 -0.08 0.95
CA TRP A 85 2.46 -1.48 0.80
C TRP A 85 2.19 -1.98 -0.60
N TYR A 86 3.10 -2.77 -1.11
CA TYR A 86 2.84 -3.69 -2.21
C TYR A 86 2.43 -5.04 -1.64
N ILE A 87 1.28 -5.54 -2.07
CA ILE A 87 0.76 -6.87 -1.78
C ILE A 87 0.93 -7.69 -3.06
N THR A 88 1.56 -8.85 -2.95
CA THR A 88 1.74 -9.78 -4.06
C THR A 88 1.30 -11.17 -3.61
N LEU A 89 0.33 -11.74 -4.30
CA LEU A 89 -0.11 -13.12 -4.15
C LEU A 89 0.24 -13.85 -5.44
N LEU A 90 1.19 -14.79 -5.38
CA LEU A 90 1.59 -15.63 -6.51
C LEU A 90 0.92 -16.99 -6.41
N PRO A 91 0.54 -17.62 -7.55
CA PRO A 91 -0.18 -18.88 -7.54
C PRO A 91 0.58 -20.00 -6.84
N ALA A 92 -0.17 -20.86 -6.13
CA ALA A 92 0.36 -22.11 -5.62
C ALA A 92 0.71 -23.08 -6.77
N GLU A 93 1.49 -24.12 -6.47
CA GLU A 93 1.80 -25.17 -7.44
C GLU A 93 0.51 -25.79 -8.02
N GLY A 94 0.42 -25.82 -9.36
CA GLY A 94 -0.74 -26.32 -10.08
C GLY A 94 -1.94 -25.39 -10.15
N LYS A 95 -1.80 -24.14 -9.70
CA LYS A 95 -2.79 -23.05 -9.82
C LYS A 95 -2.26 -21.94 -10.72
N ASP A 96 -3.17 -21.13 -11.27
CA ASP A 96 -2.84 -20.14 -12.30
C ASP A 96 -3.30 -18.71 -11.94
N ASP A 97 -3.85 -18.51 -10.75
CA ASP A 97 -4.39 -17.22 -10.34
C ASP A 97 -3.51 -16.52 -9.30
N GLY A 98 -3.27 -15.25 -9.50
CA GLY A 98 -2.53 -14.37 -8.62
C GLY A 98 -3.19 -12.99 -8.48
N PHE A 99 -2.68 -12.19 -7.57
CA PHE A 99 -3.20 -10.86 -7.29
C PHE A 99 -2.08 -9.94 -6.84
N ILE A 100 -2.09 -8.71 -7.32
CA ILE A 100 -1.21 -7.64 -6.80
C ILE A 100 -2.04 -6.42 -6.41
N SER A 101 -1.60 -5.71 -5.37
CA SER A 101 -2.21 -4.44 -4.96
C SER A 101 -1.18 -3.48 -4.40
N TYR A 102 -1.44 -2.20 -4.60
CA TYR A 102 -0.72 -1.12 -3.94
C TYR A 102 -1.71 -0.35 -3.07
N ILE A 103 -1.54 -0.42 -1.75
CA ILE A 103 -2.43 0.17 -0.75
C ILE A 103 -1.71 1.20 0.12
N CYS A 104 -2.50 2.10 0.74
CA CYS A 104 -2.06 2.96 1.83
C CYS A 104 -2.86 2.61 3.09
N THR A 105 -2.18 2.11 4.12
CA THR A 105 -2.78 1.74 5.39
C THR A 105 -2.42 2.72 6.50
N LYS A 106 -3.26 2.78 7.53
CA LYS A 106 -2.92 3.45 8.78
C LYS A 106 -1.86 2.63 9.51
N ALA A 107 -0.66 3.20 9.66
CA ALA A 107 0.43 2.62 10.42
C ALA A 107 1.46 3.70 10.74
N GLU A 108 2.07 3.67 11.93
CA GLU A 108 3.17 4.56 12.28
C GLU A 108 4.51 3.97 11.83
N THR A 109 4.62 2.64 11.86
CA THR A 109 5.83 1.90 11.48
C THR A 109 5.50 0.67 10.65
N PHE A 110 6.51 0.06 10.02
CA PHE A 110 6.42 -1.25 9.39
C PHE A 110 5.85 -2.33 10.34
N PHE A 111 6.20 -2.26 11.64
CA PHE A 111 5.86 -3.28 12.64
C PHE A 111 4.40 -3.27 13.06
N ASP A 112 3.65 -2.22 12.71
CA ASP A 112 2.20 -2.18 12.90
C ASP A 112 1.47 -3.09 11.89
N GLY A 113 2.16 -3.48 10.81
CA GLY A 113 1.59 -4.27 9.73
C GLY A 113 0.56 -3.51 8.90
N ILE A 114 -0.32 -4.26 8.25
CA ILE A 114 -1.44 -3.72 7.48
C ILE A 114 -2.68 -3.72 8.37
N ALA A 115 -3.23 -2.53 8.64
CA ALA A 115 -4.42 -2.40 9.47
C ALA A 115 -5.63 -3.15 8.88
N THR A 116 -6.42 -3.78 9.75
CA THR A 116 -7.73 -4.31 9.39
C THR A 116 -8.62 -3.18 8.93
N ASP A 117 -8.99 -3.18 7.65
CA ASP A 117 -9.83 -2.15 7.04
C ASP A 117 -10.42 -2.63 5.70
N THR A 118 -11.36 -1.83 5.17
CA THR A 118 -11.84 -1.92 3.79
C THR A 118 -11.15 -0.84 2.97
N TYR A 119 -10.35 -1.26 2.01
CA TYR A 119 -9.62 -0.38 1.10
C TYR A 119 -10.43 -0.17 -0.17
N THR A 120 -10.61 1.09 -0.58
CA THR A 120 -11.37 1.48 -1.78
C THR A 120 -10.46 2.07 -2.85
N ALA A 121 -10.94 2.10 -4.10
CA ALA A 121 -10.14 2.61 -5.21
C ALA A 121 -9.84 4.10 -5.07
N SER A 122 -8.57 4.47 -5.06
CA SER A 122 -8.17 5.87 -5.05
C SER A 122 -8.63 6.61 -6.31
N PRO A 123 -9.18 7.82 -6.18
CA PRO A 123 -9.47 8.68 -7.32
C PRO A 123 -8.21 9.28 -7.96
N SER A 124 -7.06 9.19 -7.27
CA SER A 124 -5.79 9.77 -7.69
C SER A 124 -4.74 8.69 -7.99
N ARG A 125 -3.54 9.12 -8.40
CA ARG A 125 -2.38 8.22 -8.61
C ARG A 125 -1.67 7.85 -7.31
N THR A 126 -1.92 8.63 -6.26
CA THR A 126 -1.37 8.40 -4.91
C THR A 126 -2.52 8.01 -4.00
N PRO A 127 -2.44 6.87 -3.30
CA PRO A 127 -3.50 6.44 -2.39
C PRO A 127 -3.44 7.24 -1.10
N TRP A 128 -4.60 7.58 -0.58
CA TRP A 128 -4.77 8.04 0.79
C TRP A 128 -5.00 6.84 1.71
N LYS A 129 -4.97 7.11 3.00
CA LYS A 129 -5.26 6.12 4.04
C LYS A 129 -6.61 5.42 3.80
N GLY A 130 -6.59 4.07 3.72
CA GLY A 130 -7.77 3.26 3.40
C GLY A 130 -8.06 3.14 1.90
N GLU A 131 -7.08 3.46 1.05
CA GLU A 131 -7.25 3.36 -0.40
C GLU A 131 -6.23 2.41 -1.03
N TYR A 132 -6.60 1.88 -2.20
CA TYR A 132 -5.68 1.20 -3.11
C TYR A 132 -5.56 1.97 -4.44
N ILE A 133 -4.42 1.86 -5.11
CA ILE A 133 -4.22 2.41 -6.46
C ILE A 133 -4.90 1.50 -7.49
N LYS A 134 -5.69 2.11 -8.36
CA LYS A 134 -6.27 1.43 -9.53
C LYS A 134 -5.19 0.81 -10.40
N GLY A 135 -5.55 -0.29 -11.06
CA GLY A 135 -4.67 -0.91 -12.04
C GLY A 135 -4.33 0.04 -13.19
N GLY A 136 -3.07 0.08 -13.55
CA GLY A 136 -2.54 0.90 -14.64
C GLY A 136 -1.23 0.33 -15.16
N VAL A 137 -0.69 0.92 -16.21
CA VAL A 137 0.63 0.60 -16.75
C VAL A 137 1.51 1.84 -16.74
N ASN A 138 2.80 1.66 -16.48
CA ASN A 138 3.76 2.75 -16.60
C ASN A 138 4.19 2.93 -18.08
N ALA A 139 5.11 3.88 -18.33
CA ALA A 139 5.59 4.18 -19.67
C ALA A 139 6.35 2.99 -20.32
N GLU A 140 6.91 2.10 -19.52
CA GLU A 140 7.61 0.89 -19.93
C GLU A 140 6.66 -0.32 -20.12
N GLY A 141 5.33 -0.14 -19.93
CA GLY A 141 4.33 -1.21 -20.05
C GLY A 141 4.22 -2.14 -18.85
N GLN A 142 4.87 -1.82 -17.71
CA GLN A 142 4.79 -2.64 -16.50
C GLN A 142 3.52 -2.36 -15.74
N LEU A 143 2.91 -3.40 -15.17
CA LEU A 143 1.72 -3.30 -14.33
C LEU A 143 2.01 -2.50 -13.06
N LYS A 144 1.11 -1.59 -12.71
CA LYS A 144 1.14 -0.77 -11.50
C LYS A 144 -0.25 -0.74 -10.86
N GLY A 145 -0.27 -0.60 -9.52
CA GLY A 145 -1.52 -0.58 -8.77
C GLY A 145 -2.09 -1.98 -8.55
N THR A 146 -3.41 -2.14 -8.67
CA THR A 146 -4.13 -3.35 -8.28
C THR A 146 -4.63 -4.13 -9.49
N TRP A 147 -4.31 -5.43 -9.56
CA TRP A 147 -4.59 -6.30 -10.69
C TRP A 147 -4.92 -7.72 -10.27
N ALA A 148 -5.86 -8.34 -11.00
CA ALA A 148 -5.97 -9.78 -11.09
C ALA A 148 -5.01 -10.28 -12.16
N LEU A 149 -4.28 -11.37 -11.89
CA LEU A 149 -3.28 -11.97 -12.74
C LEU A 149 -3.64 -13.44 -12.93
N THR A 150 -3.70 -13.93 -14.17
CA THR A 150 -4.10 -15.32 -14.40
C THR A 150 -3.35 -15.96 -15.57
N ASN A 151 -3.43 -17.29 -15.68
CA ASN A 151 -2.79 -18.06 -16.76
C ASN A 151 -1.26 -17.82 -16.80
N PHE A 152 -0.59 -18.13 -15.69
CA PHE A 152 0.86 -17.98 -15.62
C PHE A 152 1.55 -18.97 -16.55
N ASN A 153 2.52 -18.47 -17.35
CA ASN A 153 3.35 -19.31 -18.19
C ASN A 153 4.48 -20.01 -17.37
N ALA A 154 5.28 -20.83 -18.02
CA ALA A 154 6.37 -21.58 -17.37
C ALA A 154 7.45 -20.66 -16.77
N GLU A 155 7.57 -19.43 -17.23
CA GLU A 155 8.46 -18.40 -16.72
C GLU A 155 7.86 -17.62 -15.53
N GLY A 156 6.64 -17.97 -15.07
CA GLY A 156 5.93 -17.30 -13.96
C GLY A 156 5.36 -15.94 -14.34
N GLN A 157 5.09 -15.68 -15.62
CA GLN A 157 4.49 -14.43 -16.06
C GLN A 157 3.01 -14.62 -16.39
N PRO A 158 2.13 -13.75 -15.87
CA PRO A 158 0.71 -13.81 -16.17
C PRO A 158 0.46 -13.46 -17.64
N GLN A 159 -0.46 -14.19 -18.27
CA GLN A 159 -0.82 -14.00 -19.69
C GLN A 159 -2.17 -13.30 -19.84
N VAL A 160 -2.99 -13.30 -18.80
CA VAL A 160 -4.31 -12.68 -18.76
C VAL A 160 -4.41 -11.82 -17.53
N ASN A 161 -4.74 -10.54 -17.69
CA ASN A 161 -4.70 -9.55 -16.64
C ASN A 161 -5.99 -8.72 -16.63
N ALA A 162 -6.47 -8.36 -15.43
CA ALA A 162 -7.56 -7.41 -15.27
C ALA A 162 -7.21 -6.36 -14.21
N PRO A 163 -7.28 -5.04 -14.55
CA PRO A 163 -7.04 -3.97 -13.60
C PRO A 163 -8.21 -3.84 -12.62
N ALA A 164 -7.95 -3.51 -11.37
CA ALA A 164 -8.99 -3.07 -10.45
C ALA A 164 -9.30 -1.58 -10.69
N TYR A 165 -10.51 -1.27 -11.05
CA TYR A 165 -10.99 0.09 -11.28
C TYR A 165 -11.89 0.61 -10.16
N GLY A 166 -12.50 -0.31 -9.39
CA GLY A 166 -13.37 -0.02 -8.27
C GLY A 166 -13.71 -1.29 -7.50
N GLY A 167 -14.52 -1.13 -6.47
CA GLY A 167 -14.90 -2.20 -5.56
C GLY A 167 -14.09 -2.17 -4.27
N ASP A 168 -14.31 -3.18 -3.42
CA ASP A 168 -13.78 -3.24 -2.07
C ASP A 168 -12.71 -4.33 -1.95
N LEU A 169 -11.61 -3.97 -1.30
CA LEU A 169 -10.54 -4.86 -0.87
C LEU A 169 -10.51 -4.86 0.65
N ASN A 170 -10.96 -5.96 1.26
CA ASN A 170 -10.98 -6.12 2.71
C ASN A 170 -9.72 -6.85 3.16
N ILE A 171 -9.01 -6.28 4.12
CA ILE A 171 -7.85 -6.90 4.75
C ILE A 171 -8.12 -7.02 6.23
N THR A 172 -7.91 -8.21 6.78
CA THR A 172 -8.03 -8.48 8.22
C THR A 172 -6.69 -9.01 8.72
N GLN A 173 -6.07 -8.30 9.64
CA GLN A 173 -4.96 -8.81 10.43
C GLN A 173 -5.53 -9.57 11.62
N HIS A 174 -5.12 -10.82 11.82
CA HIS A 174 -5.58 -11.66 12.92
C HIS A 174 -4.88 -11.30 14.24
N GLU A 175 -5.41 -11.83 15.36
CA GLU A 175 -4.91 -11.55 16.71
C GLU A 175 -3.45 -11.98 16.94
N ASP A 176 -2.93 -12.93 16.14
CA ASP A 176 -1.53 -13.35 16.21
C ASP A 176 -0.56 -12.30 15.60
N GLY A 177 -1.10 -11.26 14.93
CA GLY A 177 -0.32 -10.20 14.29
C GLY A 177 0.43 -10.63 13.02
N GLU A 178 0.39 -11.91 12.67
CA GLU A 178 1.17 -12.50 11.58
C GLU A 178 0.28 -13.05 10.45
N THR A 179 -0.93 -13.50 10.78
CA THR A 179 -1.90 -14.05 9.83
C THR A 179 -2.78 -12.94 9.29
N TYR A 180 -3.01 -12.97 7.99
CA TYR A 180 -3.90 -12.04 7.29
C TYR A 180 -4.95 -12.80 6.49
N THR A 181 -6.14 -12.20 6.40
CA THR A 181 -7.15 -12.58 5.41
C THR A 181 -7.33 -11.42 4.44
N ILE A 182 -7.30 -11.70 3.16
CA ILE A 182 -7.59 -10.77 2.07
C ILE A 182 -8.82 -11.28 1.34
N GLU A 183 -9.88 -10.45 1.27
CA GLU A 183 -11.11 -10.74 0.54
C GLU A 183 -11.42 -9.54 -0.35
N PHE A 184 -11.75 -9.76 -1.61
CA PHE A 184 -12.08 -8.67 -2.49
C PHE A 184 -13.21 -8.99 -3.45
N LYS A 185 -13.94 -7.92 -3.79
CA LYS A 185 -14.87 -7.87 -4.90
C LYS A 185 -14.60 -6.59 -5.67
N LEU A 186 -13.89 -6.72 -6.76
CA LEU A 186 -13.38 -5.62 -7.57
C LEU A 186 -13.99 -5.67 -8.96
N ASN A 187 -13.95 -4.55 -9.69
CA ASN A 187 -14.38 -4.48 -11.08
C ASN A 187 -13.25 -3.93 -11.96
N ASP A 188 -13.24 -4.34 -13.22
CA ASP A 188 -12.21 -4.01 -14.19
C ASP A 188 -12.47 -2.70 -14.97
N GLY A 189 -13.57 -2.01 -14.67
CA GLY A 189 -13.98 -0.80 -15.39
C GLY A 189 -14.57 -1.04 -16.78
N ALA A 190 -14.52 -2.28 -17.31
CA ALA A 190 -15.10 -2.66 -18.58
C ALA A 190 -16.43 -3.44 -18.44
N GLY A 191 -16.81 -3.74 -17.21
CA GLY A 191 -18.10 -4.36 -16.87
C GLY A 191 -17.99 -5.73 -16.24
N HIS A 192 -16.78 -6.25 -16.03
CA HIS A 192 -16.57 -7.54 -15.38
C HIS A 192 -16.15 -7.35 -13.93
N ASN A 193 -16.59 -8.25 -13.06
CA ASN A 193 -16.19 -8.32 -11.68
C ASN A 193 -15.20 -9.46 -11.47
N PHE A 194 -14.29 -9.27 -10.54
CA PHE A 194 -13.47 -10.36 -10.06
C PHE A 194 -13.41 -10.39 -8.54
N THR A 195 -13.42 -11.59 -8.00
CA THR A 195 -13.42 -11.86 -6.57
C THR A 195 -12.28 -12.78 -6.22
N GLY A 196 -11.85 -12.74 -4.98
CA GLY A 196 -10.85 -13.65 -4.45
C GLY A 196 -10.83 -13.62 -2.93
N ASN A 197 -10.30 -14.70 -2.36
CA ASN A 197 -10.08 -14.85 -0.93
C ASN A 197 -8.74 -15.56 -0.71
N TRP A 198 -7.93 -15.03 0.18
CA TRP A 198 -6.69 -15.64 0.63
C TRP A 198 -6.55 -15.47 2.14
N THR A 199 -6.07 -16.52 2.82
CA THR A 199 -5.72 -16.45 4.25
C THR A 199 -4.39 -17.15 4.46
N GLY A 200 -3.46 -16.50 5.16
CA GLY A 200 -2.15 -17.04 5.44
C GLY A 200 -1.20 -16.08 6.13
N LYS A 201 0.06 -16.48 6.23
CA LYS A 201 1.15 -15.66 6.76
C LYS A 201 2.00 -15.20 5.58
N PRO A 202 2.03 -13.90 5.27
CA PRO A 202 2.88 -13.37 4.21
C PRO A 202 4.33 -13.30 4.66
N GLU A 203 5.25 -13.30 3.71
CA GLU A 203 6.58 -12.76 3.92
C GLU A 203 6.49 -11.24 4.01
N LEU A 204 6.89 -10.66 5.15
CA LEU A 204 6.91 -9.21 5.37
C LEU A 204 8.29 -8.65 5.00
N ILE A 205 8.33 -7.68 4.09
CA ILE A 205 9.55 -7.06 3.57
C ILE A 205 9.58 -5.59 3.98
N ASN A 206 10.57 -5.21 4.78
CA ASN A 206 10.78 -3.84 5.24
C ASN A 206 11.77 -3.12 4.31
N THR A 207 11.27 -2.36 3.34
CA THR A 207 12.10 -1.48 2.48
C THR A 207 11.99 0.00 2.88
N CYS A 208 11.12 0.34 3.83
CA CYS A 208 10.95 1.70 4.33
C CYS A 208 12.03 2.12 5.35
N GLY A 209 12.83 1.17 5.86
CA GLY A 209 13.92 1.46 6.79
C GLY A 209 13.47 1.72 8.23
N ASP A 210 12.22 1.38 8.58
CA ASP A 210 11.76 1.46 9.97
C ASP A 210 12.57 0.52 10.85
N GLU A 211 13.06 1.03 11.99
CA GLU A 211 13.81 0.25 12.96
C GLU A 211 12.85 -0.50 13.89
N ASP A 212 13.18 -1.77 14.20
CA ASP A 212 12.39 -2.58 15.13
C ASP A 212 12.38 -1.97 16.52
N PRO A 213 11.24 -1.50 17.04
CA PRO A 213 11.14 -0.91 18.37
C PRO A 213 11.48 -1.91 19.48
N ALA A 214 11.32 -3.23 19.23
CA ALA A 214 11.65 -4.27 20.20
C ALA A 214 13.17 -4.48 20.36
N THR A 215 13.98 -4.06 19.39
CA THR A 215 15.43 -4.21 19.50
C THR A 215 16.08 -3.26 20.50
N GLY A 216 15.38 -2.21 20.93
CA GLY A 216 15.78 -1.31 22.04
C GLY A 216 17.21 -0.75 21.96
N ILE A 217 17.92 -1.02 20.88
CA ILE A 217 19.27 -0.57 20.61
C ILE A 217 19.16 0.48 19.50
N LYS A 218 18.83 1.73 19.87
CA LYS A 218 19.20 2.83 18.99
C LYS A 218 20.68 2.68 18.66
N ASN A 219 21.02 2.66 17.37
CA ASN A 219 22.42 2.81 16.96
C ASN A 219 22.95 4.07 17.61
N ILE A 220 23.71 3.89 18.69
CA ILE A 220 24.39 4.98 19.34
C ILE A 220 25.54 5.27 18.39
N SER A 221 25.43 6.35 17.61
CA SER A 221 26.58 6.95 16.97
C SER A 221 27.68 7.11 18.04
N ASP A 222 28.89 6.68 17.73
CA ASP A 222 30.07 6.86 18.57
C ASP A 222 30.40 8.35 18.67
N ASP A 223 29.53 9.12 19.35
CA ASP A 223 29.85 10.48 19.74
C ASP A 223 30.79 10.44 20.92
N ALA A 224 31.98 10.98 20.72
CA ALA A 224 33.09 11.00 21.63
C ALA A 224 32.83 11.72 22.99
N ASP A 225 31.58 12.18 23.22
CA ASP A 225 31.17 12.95 24.41
C ASP A 225 30.31 12.17 25.42
N ASN A 226 30.27 10.83 25.35
CA ASN A 226 29.45 10.05 26.26
C ASN A 226 30.18 9.71 27.57
N GLU A 227 30.16 10.64 28.52
CA GLU A 227 30.67 10.38 29.85
C GLU A 227 29.83 9.33 30.61
N ILE A 228 30.46 8.24 31.08
CA ILE A 228 29.78 7.15 31.79
C ILE A 228 29.25 7.64 33.14
N SER A 229 27.96 7.57 33.36
CA SER A 229 27.28 7.90 34.62
C SER A 229 27.25 6.72 35.61
N GLY A 230 27.29 5.50 35.10
CA GLY A 230 27.31 4.29 35.91
C GLY A 230 27.42 3.00 35.12
N VAL A 231 27.93 1.94 35.76
CA VAL A 231 27.98 0.58 35.19
C VAL A 231 27.29 -0.36 36.16
N TYR A 232 26.41 -1.23 35.64
CA TYR A 232 25.58 -2.13 36.44
C TYR A 232 25.68 -3.56 35.91
N ASP A 233 25.55 -4.54 36.80
CA ASP A 233 25.34 -5.93 36.41
C ASP A 233 23.88 -6.18 35.97
N LEU A 234 23.57 -7.40 35.53
CA LEU A 234 22.20 -7.76 35.10
C LEU A 234 21.16 -7.72 36.24
N ASN A 235 21.62 -7.69 37.50
CA ASN A 235 20.76 -7.58 38.68
C ASN A 235 20.55 -6.12 39.13
N GLY A 236 21.06 -5.14 38.34
CA GLY A 236 20.97 -3.72 38.63
C GLY A 236 21.95 -3.22 39.70
N ARG A 237 22.91 -4.04 40.14
CA ARG A 237 23.95 -3.60 41.12
C ARG A 237 25.04 -2.83 40.41
N ARG A 238 25.44 -1.71 40.99
CA ARG A 238 26.55 -0.91 40.45
C ARG A 238 27.85 -1.68 40.58
N VAL A 239 28.61 -1.79 39.48
CA VAL A 239 29.88 -2.53 39.41
C VAL A 239 30.96 -1.69 38.80
N SER A 240 32.23 -2.10 38.95
CA SER A 240 33.37 -1.44 38.31
C SER A 240 33.28 -1.58 36.77
N THR A 241 33.80 -0.58 36.07
CA THR A 241 33.97 -0.60 34.61
C THR A 241 34.78 -1.80 34.13
N ASN A 242 35.70 -2.33 34.96
CA ASN A 242 36.58 -3.47 34.63
C ASN A 242 36.06 -4.83 35.12
N ALA A 243 34.87 -4.90 35.78
CA ALA A 243 34.33 -6.16 36.21
C ALA A 243 34.01 -7.06 34.99
N LYS A 244 34.35 -8.34 35.02
CA LYS A 244 34.09 -9.30 33.94
C LYS A 244 32.60 -9.65 33.85
N GLY A 245 32.15 -9.99 32.65
CA GLY A 245 30.79 -10.39 32.38
C GLY A 245 29.96 -9.37 31.61
N LEU A 246 28.68 -9.64 31.42
CA LEU A 246 27.74 -8.77 30.73
C LEU A 246 27.31 -7.63 31.67
N LYS A 247 27.41 -6.40 31.21
CA LYS A 247 27.12 -5.17 31.96
C LYS A 247 26.19 -4.26 31.22
N ILE A 248 25.53 -3.39 31.96
CA ILE A 248 24.72 -2.29 31.48
C ILE A 248 25.50 -1.00 31.81
N VAL A 249 25.98 -0.32 30.78
CA VAL A 249 26.69 0.99 30.89
C VAL A 249 25.67 2.08 30.63
N ARG A 250 25.50 3.00 31.63
CA ARG A 250 24.64 4.17 31.49
C ARG A 250 25.53 5.41 31.32
N TYR A 251 25.19 6.23 30.36
CA TYR A 251 25.88 7.50 30.07
C TYR A 251 25.11 8.69 30.65
N LYS A 252 25.80 9.85 30.86
CA LYS A 252 25.16 11.05 31.40
C LYS A 252 24.08 11.65 30.50
N ASN A 253 24.14 11.41 29.19
CA ASN A 253 23.12 11.81 28.22
C ASN A 253 21.86 10.95 28.27
N GLY A 254 21.77 9.97 29.21
CA GLY A 254 20.63 9.07 29.37
C GLY A 254 20.73 7.77 28.56
N ASN A 255 21.68 7.64 27.65
CA ASN A 255 21.89 6.44 26.86
C ASN A 255 22.35 5.25 27.71
N VAL A 256 21.99 4.03 27.27
CA VAL A 256 22.34 2.78 27.94
C VAL A 256 22.90 1.79 26.92
N LYS A 257 24.07 1.18 27.22
CA LYS A 257 24.71 0.18 26.33
C LYS A 257 24.96 -1.11 27.10
N LYS A 258 24.70 -2.28 26.48
CA LYS A 258 25.14 -3.57 26.98
C LYS A 258 26.57 -3.83 26.49
N GLN A 259 27.46 -4.23 27.40
CA GLN A 259 28.86 -4.50 27.11
C GLN A 259 29.32 -5.80 27.75
N LEU A 260 29.93 -6.68 26.97
CA LEU A 260 30.60 -7.88 27.48
C LEU A 260 32.08 -7.60 27.70
N VAL A 261 32.55 -7.71 28.96
CA VAL A 261 33.95 -7.63 29.33
C VAL A 261 34.47 -9.04 29.58
N LYS A 262 35.43 -9.47 28.77
CA LYS A 262 36.06 -10.80 28.81
C LYS A 262 37.12 -10.92 29.90
#